data_405c41ac7e285e821e16418034ce8cb8
#
_entry.id   405c41ac7e285e821e16418034ce8cb8
#
_cell.length_a   1.000
_cell.length_b   1.000
_cell.length_c   1.000
_cell.angle_alpha   90.00
_cell.angle_beta   90.00
_cell.angle_gamma   90.00
#
_symmetry.space_group_name_H-M   'P 1'
#
loop_
_entity.id
_entity.type
_entity.pdbx_description
1 polymer ?
#
loop_
_entity_poly.entity_id
_entity_poly.type
_entity_poly.pdbx_seq_one_letter_code
_entity_poly.pdbx_strand_id
1 'polypeptide(L)'
;MDAMNLGDRLREARQGKGWSLRALGEKTGFSASFLSQVELGQSSPSLSSLEKIAAALGLSLSEVIAGTPQPVPPLVRRAGRDGLRSEWSKAYVESLLPSGSDENMEALLLRLDPSGRTGERRVATRSKLFAYVTLGSALLILSDPAEELTVEPGDSAVIDGPRGQCWENRSEERVEILLVTARLS
;
A
#
# COMPACT_ATOMS: atom_id res chain seq x y z
N MET A 1 0.68 3.02 26.06
CA MET A 1 -0.09 3.76 25.04
C MET A 1 -0.40 2.73 23.98
N ASP A 2 -1.68 2.37 23.85
CA ASP A 2 -2.10 1.40 22.83
C ASP A 2 -1.79 1.98 21.45
N ALA A 3 -1.10 1.21 20.63
CA ALA A 3 -0.85 1.58 19.24
C ALA A 3 -2.19 1.68 18.54
N MET A 4 -2.52 2.87 18.05
CA MET A 4 -3.74 3.15 17.31
C MET A 4 -3.83 2.20 16.10
N ASN A 5 -4.93 1.46 15.98
CA ASN A 5 -5.10 0.50 14.90
C ASN A 5 -5.34 1.19 13.54
N LEU A 6 -5.22 0.45 12.44
CA LEU A 6 -5.41 0.95 11.08
C LEU A 6 -6.75 1.70 10.91
N GLY A 7 -7.84 1.13 11.43
CA GLY A 7 -9.18 1.70 11.29
C GLY A 7 -9.33 3.05 11.99
N ASP A 8 -8.75 3.17 13.18
CA ASP A 8 -8.77 4.42 13.94
C ASP A 8 -8.00 5.53 13.21
N ARG A 9 -6.85 5.22 12.62
CA ARG A 9 -6.06 6.19 11.81
C ARG A 9 -6.84 6.71 10.60
N LEU A 10 -7.48 5.81 9.86
CA LEU A 10 -8.32 6.19 8.73
C LEU A 10 -9.50 7.07 9.18
N ARG A 11 -10.13 6.72 10.30
CA ARG A 11 -11.24 7.47 10.89
C ARG A 11 -10.82 8.86 11.32
N GLU A 12 -9.69 9.00 12.02
CA GLU A 12 -9.16 10.30 12.43
C GLU A 12 -8.82 11.18 11.23
N ALA A 13 -8.14 10.63 10.21
CA ALA A 13 -7.81 11.36 9.00
C ALA A 13 -9.07 11.85 8.27
N ARG A 14 -10.10 11.00 8.18
CA ARG A 14 -11.40 11.39 7.60
C ARG A 14 -12.08 12.49 8.40
N GLN A 15 -12.13 12.34 9.71
CA GLN A 15 -12.74 13.33 10.61
C GLN A 15 -11.98 14.66 10.61
N GLY A 16 -10.65 14.61 10.55
CA GLY A 16 -9.81 15.81 10.41
C GLY A 16 -10.08 16.61 9.14
N LYS A 17 -10.59 15.96 8.07
CA LYS A 17 -11.10 16.63 6.86
C LYS A 17 -12.56 17.04 6.95
N GLY A 18 -13.26 16.77 8.05
CA GLY A 18 -14.68 17.03 8.19
C GLY A 18 -15.58 16.15 7.31
N TRP A 19 -15.09 14.98 6.83
CA TRP A 19 -15.84 14.16 5.90
C TRP A 19 -16.70 13.10 6.60
N SER A 20 -17.93 12.92 6.10
CA SER A 20 -18.75 11.76 6.43
C SER A 20 -18.22 10.51 5.70
N LEU A 21 -18.63 9.32 6.15
CA LEU A 21 -18.35 8.07 5.43
C LEU A 21 -18.89 8.10 3.99
N ARG A 22 -20.02 8.77 3.77
CA ARG A 22 -20.60 8.94 2.44
C ARG A 22 -19.71 9.82 1.54
N ALA A 23 -19.22 10.95 2.07
CA ALA A 23 -18.31 11.82 1.34
C ALA A 23 -16.99 11.11 0.96
N LEU A 24 -16.44 10.30 1.86
CA LEU A 24 -15.28 9.47 1.55
C LEU A 24 -15.63 8.40 0.50
N GLY A 25 -16.83 7.82 0.59
CA GLY A 25 -17.34 6.86 -0.40
C GLY A 25 -17.42 7.44 -1.82
N GLU A 26 -17.93 8.64 -1.95
CA GLU A 26 -18.01 9.37 -3.24
C GLU A 26 -16.62 9.59 -3.86
N LYS A 27 -15.59 9.84 -3.04
CA LYS A 27 -14.21 10.06 -3.50
C LYS A 27 -13.47 8.76 -3.84
N THR A 28 -13.80 7.68 -3.14
CA THR A 28 -13.10 6.40 -3.30
C THR A 28 -13.87 5.39 -4.15
N GLY A 29 -15.17 5.61 -4.40
CA GLY A 29 -16.05 4.67 -5.07
C GLY A 29 -16.39 3.44 -4.21
N PHE A 30 -16.12 3.47 -2.89
CA PHE A 30 -16.53 2.44 -1.95
C PHE A 30 -17.85 2.79 -1.27
N SER A 31 -18.61 1.78 -0.83
CA SER A 31 -19.82 2.01 -0.04
C SER A 31 -19.47 2.55 1.36
N ALA A 32 -20.35 3.38 1.92
CA ALA A 32 -20.18 3.86 3.29
C ALA A 32 -20.16 2.70 4.31
N SER A 33 -20.90 1.61 4.04
CA SER A 33 -20.90 0.41 4.88
C SER A 33 -19.53 -0.27 4.88
N PHE A 34 -18.91 -0.46 3.72
CA PHE A 34 -17.57 -1.03 3.62
C PHE A 34 -16.53 -0.17 4.36
N LEU A 35 -16.55 1.14 4.14
CA LEU A 35 -15.65 2.08 4.81
C LEU A 35 -15.85 2.05 6.34
N SER A 36 -17.10 1.96 6.82
CA SER A 36 -17.38 1.80 8.24
C SER A 36 -16.79 0.52 8.82
N GLN A 37 -16.94 -0.61 8.11
CA GLN A 37 -16.36 -1.89 8.55
C GLN A 37 -14.83 -1.86 8.58
N VAL A 38 -14.18 -1.17 7.63
CA VAL A 38 -12.73 -0.96 7.64
C VAL A 38 -12.29 -0.11 8.83
N GLU A 39 -12.99 1.00 9.10
CA GLU A 39 -12.69 1.87 10.26
C GLU A 39 -12.93 1.17 11.60
N LEU A 40 -13.84 0.22 11.67
CA LEU A 40 -14.11 -0.59 12.87
C LEU A 40 -13.21 -1.83 12.98
N GLY A 41 -12.31 -2.06 12.01
CA GLY A 41 -11.46 -3.26 11.97
C GLY A 41 -12.24 -4.56 11.70
N GLN A 42 -13.48 -4.45 11.23
CA GLN A 42 -14.36 -5.60 10.92
C GLN A 42 -14.18 -6.13 9.50
N SER A 43 -13.47 -5.40 8.66
CA SER A 43 -13.13 -5.79 7.29
C SER A 43 -11.66 -5.48 7.01
N SER A 44 -10.97 -6.43 6.38
CA SER A 44 -9.59 -6.26 5.92
C SER A 44 -9.60 -5.84 4.44
N PRO A 45 -9.29 -4.58 4.11
CA PRO A 45 -9.23 -4.15 2.73
C PRO A 45 -8.03 -4.81 2.01
N SER A 46 -8.12 -4.94 0.68
CA SER A 46 -6.95 -5.25 -0.13
C SER A 46 -5.96 -4.08 -0.08
N LEU A 47 -4.69 -4.34 -0.40
CA LEU A 47 -3.68 -3.29 -0.43
C LEU A 47 -4.09 -2.15 -1.37
N SER A 48 -4.58 -2.48 -2.57
CA SER A 48 -5.07 -1.50 -3.54
C SER A 48 -6.28 -0.69 -3.05
N SER A 49 -7.18 -1.32 -2.27
CA SER A 49 -8.29 -0.61 -1.64
C SER A 49 -7.80 0.36 -0.57
N LEU A 50 -6.82 -0.07 0.22
CA LEU A 50 -6.21 0.75 1.25
C LEU A 50 -5.45 1.94 0.66
N GLU A 51 -4.65 1.73 -0.40
CA GLU A 51 -3.97 2.80 -1.15
C GLU A 51 -4.97 3.85 -1.65
N LYS A 52 -6.09 3.40 -2.21
CA LYS A 52 -7.13 4.29 -2.71
C LYS A 52 -7.79 5.12 -1.61
N ILE A 53 -8.04 4.52 -0.45
CA ILE A 53 -8.59 5.22 0.72
C ILE A 53 -7.56 6.23 1.25
N ALA A 54 -6.31 5.80 1.42
CA ALA A 54 -5.20 6.64 1.90
C ALA A 54 -5.00 7.86 0.98
N ALA A 55 -4.90 7.64 -0.33
CA ALA A 55 -4.74 8.70 -1.33
C ALA A 55 -5.88 9.73 -1.29
N ALA A 56 -7.14 9.31 -1.13
CA ALA A 56 -8.28 10.20 -0.98
C ALA A 56 -8.16 11.04 0.30
N LEU A 57 -7.62 10.46 1.38
CA LEU A 57 -7.38 11.14 2.64
C LEU A 57 -6.10 12.00 2.63
N GLY A 58 -5.30 11.95 1.56
CA GLY A 58 -4.02 12.67 1.45
C GLY A 58 -2.92 12.04 2.28
N LEU A 59 -3.03 10.75 2.58
CA LEU A 59 -2.04 9.96 3.31
C LEU A 59 -1.27 9.06 2.36
N SER A 60 -0.02 8.77 2.70
CA SER A 60 0.72 7.64 2.14
C SER A 60 0.28 6.32 2.77
N LEU A 61 0.61 5.23 2.11
CA LEU A 61 0.39 3.91 2.69
C LEU A 61 1.23 3.70 3.97
N SER A 62 2.47 4.22 4.00
CA SER A 62 3.34 4.20 5.18
C SER A 62 2.71 4.95 6.36
N GLU A 63 2.14 6.14 6.15
CA GLU A 63 1.45 6.90 7.22
C GLU A 63 0.25 6.14 7.77
N VAL A 64 -0.49 5.45 6.91
CA VAL A 64 -1.61 4.61 7.34
C VAL A 64 -1.12 3.39 8.13
N ILE A 65 0.00 2.78 7.76
CA ILE A 65 0.57 1.60 8.41
C ILE A 65 1.25 1.98 9.73
N ALA A 66 2.12 2.98 9.71
CA ALA A 66 3.03 3.28 10.84
C ALA A 66 2.54 4.39 11.79
N GLY A 67 1.57 5.22 11.38
CA GLY A 67 0.96 6.25 12.23
C GLY A 67 1.71 7.58 12.27
N THR A 68 1.65 8.29 13.41
CA THR A 68 2.16 9.66 13.58
C THR A 68 3.66 9.80 13.31
N PRO A 69 4.10 10.91 12.66
CA PRO A 69 5.51 11.17 12.41
C PRO A 69 6.34 11.12 13.69
N GLN A 70 7.44 10.36 13.66
CA GLN A 70 8.44 10.32 14.73
C GLN A 70 9.81 10.76 14.18
N PRO A 71 10.73 11.26 15.05
CA PRO A 71 12.08 11.55 14.62
C PRO A 71 12.71 10.33 13.94
N VAL A 72 13.25 10.52 12.74
CA VAL A 72 13.79 9.43 11.93
C VAL A 72 15.14 9.01 12.45
N PRO A 73 15.31 7.80 12.98
CA PRO A 73 16.63 7.29 13.31
C PRO A 73 17.40 6.97 12.01
N PRO A 74 18.72 7.13 11.99
CA PRO A 74 19.53 6.78 10.81
C PRO A 74 19.53 5.28 10.50
N LEU A 75 19.03 4.46 11.43
CA LEU A 75 18.92 3.01 11.28
C LEU A 75 17.54 2.54 11.75
N VAL A 76 16.77 1.96 10.84
CA VAL A 76 15.49 1.29 11.13
C VAL A 76 15.72 -0.22 11.17
N ARG A 77 15.68 -0.81 12.36
CA ARG A 77 15.84 -2.25 12.50
C ARG A 77 14.54 -2.97 12.15
N ARG A 78 14.66 -4.17 11.58
CA ARG A 78 13.51 -5.00 11.17
C ARG A 78 12.48 -5.19 12.28
N ALA A 79 12.91 -5.42 13.51
CA ALA A 79 12.03 -5.62 14.67
C ALA A 79 11.19 -4.38 15.06
N GLY A 80 11.52 -3.19 14.55
CA GLY A 80 10.79 -1.94 14.80
C GLY A 80 10.01 -1.43 13.59
N ARG A 81 9.78 -2.26 12.58
CA ARG A 81 9.03 -1.87 11.40
C ARG A 81 7.57 -2.21 11.55
N ASP A 82 6.72 -1.31 11.09
CA ASP A 82 5.28 -1.52 11.04
C ASP A 82 4.89 -2.20 9.73
N GLY A 83 3.94 -3.12 9.81
CA GLY A 83 3.47 -3.85 8.65
C GLY A 83 1.97 -4.14 8.73
N LEU A 84 1.38 -4.36 7.58
CA LEU A 84 -0.02 -4.69 7.42
C LEU A 84 -0.18 -5.98 6.61
N ARG A 85 -0.99 -6.90 7.12
CA ARG A 85 -1.38 -8.13 6.42
C ARG A 85 -2.81 -8.02 5.93
N SER A 86 -3.01 -8.34 4.67
CA SER A 86 -4.34 -8.52 4.08
C SER A 86 -4.57 -10.01 3.80
N GLU A 87 -5.40 -10.65 4.61
CA GLU A 87 -5.72 -12.06 4.46
C GLU A 87 -6.43 -12.35 3.14
N TRP A 88 -7.30 -11.44 2.72
CA TRP A 88 -8.04 -11.58 1.47
C TRP A 88 -7.13 -11.58 0.23
N SER A 89 -6.15 -10.71 0.18
CA SER A 89 -5.21 -10.61 -0.94
C SER A 89 -3.95 -11.45 -0.74
N LYS A 90 -3.81 -12.15 0.39
CA LYS A 90 -2.61 -12.90 0.77
C LYS A 90 -1.32 -12.07 0.60
N ALA A 91 -1.42 -10.80 0.92
CA ALA A 91 -0.35 -9.82 0.80
C ALA A 91 0.03 -9.30 2.19
N TYR A 92 1.32 -9.10 2.40
CA TYR A 92 1.87 -8.39 3.54
C TYR A 92 2.72 -7.24 3.04
N VAL A 93 2.50 -6.05 3.57
CA VAL A 93 3.30 -4.87 3.26
C VAL A 93 3.92 -4.33 4.54
N GLU A 94 5.20 -4.00 4.48
CA GLU A 94 6.00 -3.49 5.60
C GLU A 94 6.63 -2.16 5.18
N SER A 95 6.47 -1.13 6.02
CA SER A 95 7.17 0.13 5.79
C SER A 95 8.65 -0.01 6.19
N LEU A 96 9.54 0.35 5.27
CA LEU A 96 10.98 0.34 5.52
C LEU A 96 11.48 1.65 6.12
N LEU A 97 10.66 2.70 6.03
CA LEU A 97 10.92 4.01 6.59
C LEU A 97 9.95 4.27 7.76
N PRO A 98 10.39 4.98 8.81
CA PRO A 98 9.48 5.41 9.87
C PRO A 98 8.48 6.42 9.31
N SER A 99 7.30 6.52 9.90
CA SER A 99 6.34 7.57 9.57
C SER A 99 6.96 8.94 9.72
N GLY A 100 6.78 9.79 8.71
CA GLY A 100 7.28 11.16 8.70
C GLY A 100 8.77 11.31 8.38
N SER A 101 9.43 10.23 7.92
CA SER A 101 10.87 10.26 7.62
C SER A 101 11.23 11.14 6.44
N ASP A 102 10.43 11.15 5.40
CA ASP A 102 10.61 12.00 4.22
C ASP A 102 9.26 12.13 3.51
N GLU A 103 8.79 13.36 3.33
CA GLU A 103 7.53 13.61 2.61
C GLU A 103 7.65 13.25 1.11
N ASN A 104 8.87 13.12 0.60
CA ASN A 104 9.14 12.91 -0.82
C ASN A 104 9.46 11.45 -1.18
N MET A 105 9.66 10.57 -0.21
CA MET A 105 10.00 9.16 -0.47
C MET A 105 9.19 8.20 0.39
N GLU A 106 8.76 7.11 -0.20
CA GLU A 106 8.15 5.97 0.48
C GLU A 106 8.88 4.70 0.04
N ALA A 107 9.28 3.87 1.00
CA ALA A 107 9.90 2.58 0.73
C ALA A 107 9.12 1.48 1.46
N LEU A 108 8.61 0.53 0.70
CA LEU A 108 7.79 -0.58 1.18
C LEU A 108 8.41 -1.92 0.77
N LEU A 109 8.27 -2.92 1.61
CA LEU A 109 8.55 -4.31 1.27
C LEU A 109 7.22 -5.05 1.16
N LEU A 110 6.88 -5.45 -0.06
CA LEU A 110 5.70 -6.23 -0.37
C LEU A 110 6.06 -7.71 -0.38
N ARG A 111 5.30 -8.52 0.34
CA ARG A 111 5.37 -9.99 0.29
C ARG A 111 4.04 -10.54 -0.17
N LEU A 112 4.08 -11.42 -1.16
CA LEU A 112 2.92 -12.13 -1.67
C LEU A 112 3.09 -13.62 -1.39
N ASP A 113 2.19 -14.19 -0.60
CA ASP A 113 2.12 -15.65 -0.43
C ASP A 113 1.62 -16.31 -1.75
N PRO A 114 1.69 -17.64 -1.92
CA PRO A 114 1.15 -18.30 -3.10
C PRO A 114 -0.28 -17.88 -3.43
N SER A 115 -0.54 -17.55 -4.69
CA SER A 115 -1.79 -16.97 -5.19
C SER A 115 -2.13 -15.60 -4.60
N GLY A 116 -1.16 -14.93 -3.97
CA GLY A 116 -1.33 -13.57 -3.43
C GLY A 116 -1.29 -12.50 -4.51
N ARG A 117 -1.96 -11.36 -4.25
CA ARG A 117 -2.00 -10.22 -5.17
C ARG A 117 -2.20 -8.91 -4.42
N THR A 118 -1.81 -7.79 -5.02
CA THR A 118 -2.01 -6.47 -4.38
C THR A 118 -3.47 -6.02 -4.40
N GLY A 119 -4.27 -6.51 -5.33
CA GLY A 119 -5.71 -6.23 -5.42
C GLY A 119 -6.32 -6.70 -6.74
N GLU A 120 -7.64 -6.62 -6.88
CA GLU A 120 -8.34 -6.98 -8.13
C GLU A 120 -8.24 -5.89 -9.20
N ARG A 121 -8.06 -4.66 -8.79
CA ARG A 121 -8.00 -3.51 -9.69
C ARG A 121 -6.59 -2.94 -9.73
N ARG A 122 -6.17 -2.56 -10.93
CA ARG A 122 -4.92 -1.85 -11.14
C ARG A 122 -5.05 -0.45 -10.57
N VAL A 123 -4.14 -0.07 -9.68
CA VAL A 123 -4.15 1.25 -9.05
C VAL A 123 -3.13 2.13 -9.76
N ALA A 124 -3.58 3.28 -10.24
CA ALA A 124 -2.71 4.33 -10.74
C ALA A 124 -2.27 5.21 -9.56
N THR A 125 -1.00 5.50 -9.45
CA THR A 125 -0.44 6.44 -8.49
C THR A 125 -0.09 7.76 -9.19
N ARG A 126 0.11 8.83 -8.44
CA ARG A 126 0.59 10.11 -9.03
C ARG A 126 2.09 10.18 -9.17
N SER A 127 2.80 9.26 -8.56
CA SER A 127 4.26 9.26 -8.44
C SER A 127 4.87 8.10 -9.24
N LYS A 128 6.12 8.25 -9.66
CA LYS A 128 6.87 7.12 -10.21
C LYS A 128 7.11 6.07 -9.13
N LEU A 129 6.90 4.82 -9.50
CA LEU A 129 7.19 3.67 -8.66
C LEU A 129 8.40 2.92 -9.24
N PHE A 130 9.42 2.76 -8.42
CA PHE A 130 10.50 1.81 -8.66
C PHE A 130 10.18 0.52 -7.92
N ALA A 131 10.28 -0.62 -8.60
CA ALA A 131 10.12 -1.94 -8.03
C ALA A 131 11.36 -2.79 -8.28
N TYR A 132 11.76 -3.60 -7.29
CA TYR A 132 12.86 -4.55 -7.41
C TYR A 132 12.45 -5.87 -6.76
N VAL A 133 12.47 -6.97 -7.52
CA VAL A 133 12.13 -8.30 -7.02
C VAL A 133 13.33 -8.90 -6.32
N THR A 134 13.19 -9.19 -5.03
CA THR A 134 14.26 -9.76 -4.19
C THR A 134 14.15 -11.28 -4.03
N LEU A 135 12.93 -11.83 -4.16
CA LEU A 135 12.66 -13.25 -3.99
C LEU A 135 11.45 -13.68 -4.83
N GLY A 136 11.52 -14.83 -5.45
CA GLY A 136 10.45 -15.44 -6.22
C GLY A 136 10.12 -14.70 -7.50
N SER A 137 9.35 -15.30 -8.41
CA SER A 137 8.92 -14.71 -9.67
C SER A 137 7.57 -14.04 -9.52
N ALA A 138 7.47 -12.77 -9.86
CA ALA A 138 6.26 -11.96 -9.75
C ALA A 138 5.68 -11.64 -11.13
N LEU A 139 4.35 -11.58 -11.24
CA LEU A 139 3.67 -11.05 -12.40
C LEU A 139 3.28 -9.58 -12.16
N LEU A 140 3.82 -8.68 -12.95
CA LEU A 140 3.42 -7.28 -13.00
C LEU A 140 2.38 -7.09 -14.10
N ILE A 141 1.19 -6.62 -13.73
CA ILE A 141 0.07 -6.36 -14.64
C ILE A 141 -0.14 -4.85 -14.71
N LEU A 142 0.02 -4.29 -15.89
CA LEU A 142 -0.08 -2.86 -16.16
C LEU A 142 -1.34 -2.54 -16.98
N SER A 143 -1.84 -1.29 -16.84
CA SER A 143 -2.89 -0.73 -17.71
C SER A 143 -2.34 0.43 -18.51
N ASP A 144 -2.94 0.71 -19.67
CA ASP A 144 -2.69 1.84 -20.54
C ASP A 144 -1.20 2.06 -20.94
N PRO A 145 -0.67 1.23 -21.86
CA PRO A 145 -1.28 0.06 -22.47
C PRO A 145 -1.32 -1.15 -21.55
N ALA A 146 -2.26 -2.07 -21.81
CA ALA A 146 -2.37 -3.30 -21.04
C ALA A 146 -1.17 -4.22 -21.36
N GLU A 147 -0.47 -4.67 -20.31
CA GLU A 147 0.74 -5.46 -20.43
C GLU A 147 0.89 -6.38 -19.22
N GLU A 148 1.35 -7.60 -19.42
CA GLU A 148 1.72 -8.54 -18.36
C GLU A 148 3.19 -8.88 -18.51
N LEU A 149 3.96 -8.65 -17.45
CA LEU A 149 5.40 -8.86 -17.41
C LEU A 149 5.75 -9.79 -16.26
N THR A 150 6.45 -10.87 -16.56
CA THR A 150 7.08 -11.68 -15.53
C THR A 150 8.38 -11.01 -15.11
N VAL A 151 8.54 -10.79 -13.81
CA VAL A 151 9.69 -10.11 -13.20
C VAL A 151 10.38 -11.09 -12.27
N GLU A 152 11.60 -11.45 -12.61
CA GLU A 152 12.41 -12.44 -11.89
C GLU A 152 13.24 -11.80 -10.77
N PRO A 153 13.75 -12.59 -9.80
CA PRO A 153 14.66 -12.09 -8.78
C PRO A 153 15.88 -11.40 -9.40
N GLY A 154 16.13 -10.15 -8.98
CA GLY A 154 17.19 -9.31 -9.53
C GLY A 154 16.71 -8.33 -10.60
N ASP A 155 15.52 -8.53 -11.17
CA ASP A 155 14.93 -7.58 -12.10
C ASP A 155 14.35 -6.37 -11.39
N SER A 156 14.30 -5.26 -12.13
CA SER A 156 13.66 -4.02 -11.68
C SER A 156 12.69 -3.49 -12.72
N ALA A 157 11.65 -2.83 -12.25
CA ALA A 157 10.67 -2.13 -13.07
C ALA A 157 10.51 -0.68 -12.62
N VAL A 158 10.33 0.23 -13.59
CA VAL A 158 9.95 1.62 -13.33
C VAL A 158 8.58 1.85 -13.94
N ILE A 159 7.61 2.21 -13.11
CA ILE A 159 6.22 2.40 -13.51
C ILE A 159 5.87 3.87 -13.36
N ASP A 160 5.45 4.49 -14.44
CA ASP A 160 4.99 5.88 -14.40
C ASP A 160 3.65 5.98 -13.67
N GLY A 161 3.50 6.98 -12.82
CA GLY A 161 2.40 7.13 -11.89
C GLY A 161 0.98 7.03 -12.44
N PRO A 162 0.65 7.56 -13.64
CA PRO A 162 -0.69 7.44 -14.21
C PRO A 162 -1.05 6.02 -14.64
N ARG A 163 -0.05 5.15 -14.84
CA ARG A 163 -0.24 3.78 -15.29
C ARG A 163 -0.67 2.90 -14.12
N GLY A 164 -1.87 2.38 -14.17
CA GLY A 164 -2.37 1.46 -13.13
C GLY A 164 -1.58 0.16 -13.14
N GLN A 165 -1.26 -0.34 -11.96
CA GLN A 165 -0.45 -1.55 -11.76
C GLN A 165 -1.06 -2.49 -10.72
N CYS A 166 -0.80 -3.78 -10.87
CA CYS A 166 -1.12 -4.83 -9.91
C CYS A 166 0.00 -5.87 -9.94
N TRP A 167 0.37 -6.38 -8.78
CA TRP A 167 1.33 -7.47 -8.65
C TRP A 167 0.60 -8.76 -8.24
N GLU A 168 0.93 -9.86 -8.90
CA GLU A 168 0.41 -11.19 -8.59
C GLU A 168 1.55 -12.19 -8.39
N ASN A 169 1.34 -13.11 -7.47
CA ASN A 169 2.16 -14.29 -7.31
C ASN A 169 1.39 -15.51 -7.84
N ARG A 170 1.78 -16.01 -9.00
CA ARG A 170 1.21 -17.23 -9.62
C ARG A 170 2.04 -18.48 -9.32
N SER A 171 3.09 -18.37 -8.52
CA SER A 171 3.97 -19.47 -8.12
C SER A 171 3.55 -20.10 -6.80
N GLU A 172 4.15 -21.24 -6.47
CA GLU A 172 3.97 -21.92 -5.18
C GLU A 172 4.91 -21.39 -4.08
N GLU A 173 5.85 -20.52 -4.44
CA GLU A 173 6.80 -19.91 -3.52
C GLU A 173 6.36 -18.48 -3.15
N ARG A 174 6.91 -17.97 -2.05
CA ARG A 174 6.70 -16.58 -1.67
C ARG A 174 7.45 -15.63 -2.60
N VAL A 175 6.81 -14.55 -2.95
CA VAL A 175 7.43 -13.43 -3.68
C VAL A 175 7.70 -12.28 -2.73
N GLU A 176 8.86 -11.62 -2.90
CA GLU A 176 9.21 -10.41 -2.15
C GLU A 176 9.68 -9.32 -3.11
N ILE A 177 9.08 -8.12 -2.99
CA ILE A 177 9.31 -6.98 -3.87
C ILE A 177 9.58 -5.74 -3.03
N LEU A 178 10.71 -5.09 -3.28
CA LEU A 178 10.98 -3.74 -2.78
C LEU A 178 10.27 -2.73 -3.69
N LEU A 179 9.43 -1.89 -3.11
CA LEU A 179 8.72 -0.81 -3.79
C LEU A 179 9.21 0.53 -3.25
N VAL A 180 9.65 1.41 -4.13
CA VAL A 180 10.08 2.77 -3.76
C VAL A 180 9.32 3.78 -4.61
N THR A 181 8.63 4.70 -3.94
CA THR A 181 7.88 5.77 -4.59
C THR A 181 8.50 7.10 -4.24
N ALA A 182 8.81 7.92 -5.25
CA ALA A 182 9.18 9.31 -5.07
C ALA A 182 7.95 10.19 -5.30
N ARG A 183 7.57 11.00 -4.31
CA ARG A 183 6.54 12.03 -4.48
C ARG A 183 7.18 13.20 -5.21
N LEU A 184 6.71 13.50 -6.41
CA LEU A 184 7.06 14.75 -7.10
C LEU A 184 6.30 15.89 -6.41
N SER A 185 7.04 16.80 -5.80
CA SER A 185 6.51 18.06 -5.25
C SER A 185 5.93 18.97 -6.32
#